data_f35f9fa485ab708c4a7415d60c8d2a1e
#
_entry.id   f35f9fa485ab708c4a7415d60c8d2a1e
#
_cell.length_a   1.000
_cell.length_b   1.000
_cell.length_c   1.000
_cell.angle_alpha   90.00
_cell.angle_beta   90.00
_cell.angle_gamma   90.00
#
_symmetry.space_group_name_H-M   'P 1'
#
loop_
_entity.id
_entity.type
_entity.pdbx_description
1 polymer ?
#
loop_
_entity_poly.entity_id
_entity_poly.type
_entity_poly.pdbx_seq_one_letter_code
_entity_poly.pdbx_strand_id
1 'polypeptide(L)'
;MHRGYDAAVHPALRVTHQLRGWLVGVVSAVTGPTAHAAATGMMPDSDALLVVVACCAGFGWGVAALSRVRPGWVATLALLGGAQVLAHLALLVLTGGHGHALTSTMLGLHALATLVAAAAVQATEPAVVGVLTTILRLVRAVLGPPPAESALLLVGTPLSTDLRDRLRARAPLDTRGPPLPAEHL
;
A
#
# COMPACT_ATOMS: atom_id res chain seq x y z
N MET A 1 5.18 3.27 -27.15
CA MET A 1 5.40 2.08 -26.29
C MET A 1 5.04 2.30 -24.80
N HIS A 2 3.92 2.99 -24.46
CA HIS A 2 3.56 3.30 -23.05
C HIS A 2 2.39 2.47 -22.46
N ARG A 3 1.71 1.64 -23.27
CA ARG A 3 0.50 0.91 -22.80
C ARG A 3 0.75 -0.28 -21.85
N GLY A 4 1.96 -0.78 -21.73
CA GLY A 4 2.26 -1.95 -20.88
C GLY A 4 2.48 -1.63 -19.40
N TYR A 5 2.84 -0.40 -19.07
CA TYR A 5 3.13 0.00 -17.68
C TYR A 5 1.86 0.24 -16.86
N ASP A 6 0.81 0.82 -17.50
CA ASP A 6 -0.44 1.15 -16.82
C ASP A 6 -1.25 -0.09 -16.40
N ALA A 7 -1.18 -1.19 -17.17
CA ALA A 7 -1.91 -2.41 -16.87
C ALA A 7 -1.39 -3.16 -15.62
N ALA A 8 -0.10 -3.03 -15.29
CA ALA A 8 0.51 -3.67 -14.13
C ALA A 8 0.33 -2.88 -12.82
N VAL A 9 0.11 -1.57 -12.91
CA VAL A 9 -0.07 -0.68 -11.74
C VAL A 9 -1.46 -0.84 -11.12
N HIS A 10 -2.49 -1.09 -11.94
CA HIS A 10 -3.87 -1.22 -11.48
C HIS A 10 -4.14 -2.34 -10.45
N PRO A 11 -3.62 -3.58 -10.58
CA PRO A 11 -3.89 -4.63 -9.61
C PRO A 11 -3.20 -4.37 -8.26
N ALA A 12 -1.99 -3.83 -8.24
CA ALA A 12 -1.27 -3.52 -7.01
C ALA A 12 -1.99 -2.44 -6.20
N LEU A 13 -2.46 -1.38 -6.85
CA LEU A 13 -3.24 -0.33 -6.19
C LEU A 13 -4.55 -0.86 -5.61
N ARG A 14 -5.25 -1.77 -6.30
CA ARG A 14 -6.46 -2.40 -5.77
C ARG A 14 -6.19 -3.20 -4.49
N VAL A 15 -5.12 -3.98 -4.47
CA VAL A 15 -4.73 -4.76 -3.29
C VAL A 15 -4.42 -3.84 -2.11
N THR A 16 -3.71 -2.74 -2.34
CA THR A 16 -3.41 -1.77 -1.28
C THR A 16 -4.68 -1.12 -0.73
N HIS A 17 -5.61 -0.73 -1.58
CA HIS A 17 -6.89 -0.15 -1.14
C HIS A 17 -7.76 -1.15 -0.37
N GLN A 18 -7.83 -2.40 -0.83
CA GLN A 18 -8.54 -3.46 -0.13
C GLN A 18 -7.93 -3.73 1.25
N LEU A 19 -6.61 -3.84 1.31
CA LEU A 19 -5.89 -4.03 2.57
C LEU A 19 -6.18 -2.90 3.56
N ARG A 20 -6.13 -1.65 3.11
CA ARG A 20 -6.43 -0.51 3.95
C ARG A 20 -7.88 -0.53 4.47
N GLY A 21 -8.85 -0.84 3.62
CA GLY A 21 -10.24 -0.99 4.05
C GLY A 21 -10.40 -2.06 5.12
N TRP A 22 -9.78 -3.22 4.94
CA TRP A 22 -9.77 -4.29 5.94
C TRP A 22 -9.09 -3.87 7.24
N LEU A 23 -7.94 -3.20 7.19
CA LEU A 23 -7.25 -2.69 8.37
C LEU A 23 -8.13 -1.69 9.13
N VAL A 24 -8.76 -0.75 8.44
CA VAL A 24 -9.71 0.19 9.07
C VAL A 24 -10.86 -0.55 9.72
N GLY A 25 -11.47 -1.53 9.05
CA GLY A 25 -12.58 -2.31 9.59
C GLY A 25 -12.19 -3.09 10.84
N VAL A 26 -11.10 -3.86 10.78
CA VAL A 26 -10.62 -4.70 11.89
C VAL A 26 -10.20 -3.85 13.09
N VAL A 27 -9.40 -2.80 12.86
CA VAL A 27 -8.92 -1.94 13.95
C VAL A 27 -10.09 -1.23 14.61
N SER A 28 -11.09 -0.75 13.84
CA SER A 28 -12.28 -0.10 14.40
C SER A 28 -13.16 -1.07 15.17
N ALA A 29 -13.29 -2.31 14.70
CA ALA A 29 -14.05 -3.35 15.40
C ALA A 29 -13.48 -3.71 16.78
N VAL A 30 -12.18 -3.52 16.97
CA VAL A 30 -11.51 -3.71 18.27
C VAL A 30 -11.54 -2.44 19.10
N THR A 31 -11.15 -1.30 18.53
CA THR A 31 -10.96 -0.07 19.29
C THR A 31 -12.26 0.61 19.69
N GLY A 32 -13.35 0.46 18.91
CA GLY A 32 -14.67 1.03 19.23
C GLY A 32 -15.26 0.46 20.52
N PRO A 33 -15.52 -0.85 20.60
CA PRO A 33 -16.03 -1.47 21.81
C PRO A 33 -15.12 -1.28 23.02
N THR A 34 -13.78 -1.33 22.82
CA THR A 34 -12.80 -1.12 23.90
C THR A 34 -12.88 0.29 24.48
N ALA A 35 -12.97 1.32 23.62
CA ALA A 35 -13.13 2.71 24.06
C ALA A 35 -14.46 2.91 24.78
N HIS A 36 -15.52 2.28 24.28
CA HIS A 36 -16.86 2.30 24.90
C HIS A 36 -16.83 1.64 26.29
N ALA A 37 -16.26 0.45 26.40
CA ALA A 37 -16.11 -0.27 27.67
C ALA A 37 -15.27 0.52 28.67
N ALA A 38 -14.17 1.14 28.23
CA ALA A 38 -13.34 1.99 29.07
C ALA A 38 -14.09 3.24 29.60
N ALA A 39 -15.03 3.77 28.80
CA ALA A 39 -15.83 4.93 29.19
C ALA A 39 -16.97 4.59 30.13
N THR A 40 -17.60 3.42 29.96
CA THR A 40 -18.80 3.01 30.71
C THR A 40 -18.49 2.06 31.86
N GLY A 41 -17.32 1.45 31.89
CA GLY A 41 -16.95 0.35 32.81
C GLY A 41 -17.61 -0.98 32.47
N MET A 42 -18.36 -1.07 31.36
CA MET A 42 -19.11 -2.27 30.96
C MET A 42 -18.79 -2.66 29.51
N MET A 43 -18.49 -3.94 29.30
CA MET A 43 -18.32 -4.49 27.95
C MET A 43 -19.69 -4.70 27.33
N PRO A 44 -19.92 -4.34 26.05
CA PRO A 44 -21.15 -4.69 25.33
C PRO A 44 -21.36 -6.22 25.31
N ASP A 45 -22.61 -6.65 25.26
CA ASP A 45 -22.96 -8.06 25.13
C ASP A 45 -22.52 -8.65 23.78
N SER A 46 -22.57 -9.97 23.67
CA SER A 46 -22.07 -10.69 22.48
C SER A 46 -22.80 -10.28 21.20
N ASP A 47 -24.12 -10.04 21.30
CA ASP A 47 -24.94 -9.72 20.13
C ASP A 47 -24.65 -8.31 19.63
N ALA A 48 -24.51 -7.36 20.56
CA ALA A 48 -24.08 -6.00 20.23
C ALA A 48 -22.67 -5.98 19.62
N LEU A 49 -21.74 -6.77 20.16
CA LEU A 49 -20.39 -6.91 19.60
C LEU A 49 -20.42 -7.47 18.18
N LEU A 50 -21.22 -8.50 17.90
CA LEU A 50 -21.35 -9.07 16.56
C LEU A 50 -21.87 -8.03 15.56
N VAL A 51 -22.88 -7.24 15.95
CA VAL A 51 -23.40 -6.19 15.07
C VAL A 51 -22.35 -5.10 14.82
N VAL A 52 -21.63 -4.66 15.85
CA VAL A 52 -20.55 -3.67 15.70
C VAL A 52 -19.46 -4.19 14.78
N VAL A 53 -19.03 -5.43 14.95
CA VAL A 53 -18.03 -6.07 14.07
C VAL A 53 -18.55 -6.13 12.63
N ALA A 54 -19.80 -6.53 12.41
CA ALA A 54 -20.40 -6.56 11.08
C ALA A 54 -20.49 -5.15 10.45
N CYS A 55 -20.88 -4.14 11.22
CA CYS A 55 -20.89 -2.74 10.77
C CYS A 55 -19.48 -2.24 10.38
N CYS A 56 -18.48 -2.50 11.23
CA CYS A 56 -17.11 -2.12 10.95
C CYS A 56 -16.52 -2.86 9.74
N ALA A 57 -16.83 -4.14 9.58
CA ALA A 57 -16.41 -4.94 8.42
C ALA A 57 -17.07 -4.42 7.14
N GLY A 58 -18.40 -4.15 7.18
CA GLY A 58 -19.13 -3.56 6.06
C GLY A 58 -18.61 -2.18 5.67
N PHE A 59 -18.30 -1.35 6.66
CA PHE A 59 -17.67 -0.04 6.43
C PHE A 59 -16.29 -0.18 5.79
N GLY A 60 -15.43 -1.06 6.33
CA GLY A 60 -14.11 -1.33 5.78
C GLY A 60 -14.18 -1.87 4.34
N TRP A 61 -15.11 -2.77 4.06
CA TRP A 61 -15.37 -3.25 2.70
C TRP A 61 -15.84 -2.13 1.77
N GLY A 62 -16.77 -1.27 2.21
CA GLY A 62 -17.24 -0.12 1.46
C GLY A 62 -16.10 0.86 1.12
N VAL A 63 -15.22 1.14 2.09
CA VAL A 63 -14.00 1.95 1.88
C VAL A 63 -13.09 1.31 0.82
N ALA A 64 -12.88 0.00 0.90
CA ALA A 64 -12.08 -0.74 -0.08
C ALA A 64 -12.69 -0.67 -1.49
N ALA A 65 -14.01 -0.75 -1.61
CA ALA A 65 -14.72 -0.70 -2.88
C ALA A 65 -14.71 0.70 -3.52
N LEU A 66 -14.80 1.76 -2.71
CA LEU A 66 -14.81 3.15 -3.17
C LEU A 66 -13.44 3.67 -3.66
N SER A 67 -12.36 2.95 -3.45
CA SER A 67 -10.97 3.03 -3.95
C SER A 67 -10.41 4.41 -4.39
N ARG A 68 -11.08 5.54 -4.09
CA ARG A 68 -10.64 6.90 -4.45
C ARG A 68 -10.01 7.66 -3.30
N VAL A 69 -9.95 7.06 -2.11
CA VAL A 69 -9.41 7.72 -0.92
C VAL A 69 -7.89 7.72 -1.01
N ARG A 70 -7.31 8.91 -1.13
CA ARG A 70 -5.86 9.09 -1.15
C ARG A 70 -5.25 8.62 0.18
N PRO A 71 -4.10 7.90 0.14
CA PRO A 71 -3.39 7.56 1.36
C PRO A 71 -2.92 8.84 2.06
N GLY A 72 -3.05 8.88 3.40
CA GLY A 72 -2.62 10.00 4.21
C GLY A 72 -3.29 10.03 5.58
N TRP A 73 -2.67 10.72 6.52
CA TRP A 73 -3.12 10.83 7.91
C TRP A 73 -4.56 11.33 8.03
N VAL A 74 -4.90 12.42 7.32
CA VAL A 74 -6.24 13.02 7.37
C VAL A 74 -7.31 12.04 6.89
N ALA A 75 -7.05 11.35 5.78
CA ALA A 75 -7.98 10.35 5.27
C ALA A 75 -8.13 9.15 6.22
N THR A 76 -7.03 8.69 6.83
CA THR A 76 -7.07 7.62 7.81
C THR A 76 -7.85 8.02 9.06
N LEU A 77 -7.61 9.20 9.60
CA LEU A 77 -8.36 9.74 10.73
C LEU A 77 -9.85 9.90 10.42
N ALA A 78 -10.20 10.41 9.25
CA ALA A 78 -11.60 10.56 8.82
C ALA A 78 -12.31 9.20 8.69
N LEU A 79 -11.64 8.20 8.12
CA LEU A 79 -12.18 6.85 7.99
C LEU A 79 -12.36 6.16 9.34
N LEU A 80 -11.36 6.20 10.20
CA LEU A 80 -11.43 5.61 11.53
C LEU A 80 -12.43 6.36 12.42
N GLY A 81 -12.46 7.69 12.37
CA GLY A 81 -13.45 8.49 13.06
C GLY A 81 -14.88 8.17 12.62
N GLY A 82 -15.10 8.05 11.31
CA GLY A 82 -16.39 7.61 10.76
C GLY A 82 -16.79 6.22 11.22
N ALA A 83 -15.85 5.27 11.24
CA ALA A 83 -16.09 3.92 11.77
C ALA A 83 -16.42 3.92 13.27
N GLN A 84 -15.75 4.77 14.07
CA GLN A 84 -16.03 4.93 15.50
C GLN A 84 -17.43 5.50 15.74
N VAL A 85 -17.83 6.52 14.97
CA VAL A 85 -19.19 7.07 15.02
C VAL A 85 -20.22 6.00 14.67
N LEU A 86 -19.97 5.24 13.60
CA LEU A 86 -20.87 4.15 13.19
C LEU A 86 -20.99 3.08 14.28
N ALA A 87 -19.89 2.64 14.87
CA ALA A 87 -19.87 1.68 15.96
C ALA A 87 -20.63 2.21 17.18
N HIS A 88 -20.44 3.47 17.56
CA HIS A 88 -21.13 4.11 18.68
C HIS A 88 -22.64 4.21 18.42
N LEU A 89 -23.06 4.61 17.21
CA LEU A 89 -24.47 4.67 16.84
C LEU A 89 -25.12 3.29 16.84
N ALA A 90 -24.41 2.26 16.37
CA ALA A 90 -24.89 0.88 16.43
C ALA A 90 -25.14 0.44 17.88
N LEU A 91 -24.19 0.70 18.79
CA LEU A 91 -24.36 0.42 20.22
C LEU A 91 -25.53 1.20 20.82
N LEU A 92 -25.66 2.49 20.51
CA LEU A 92 -26.75 3.33 21.01
C LEU A 92 -28.11 2.77 20.62
N VAL A 93 -28.28 2.31 19.37
CA VAL A 93 -29.54 1.73 18.87
C VAL A 93 -29.81 0.39 19.55
N LEU A 94 -28.82 -0.49 19.69
CA LEU A 94 -28.97 -1.83 20.23
C LEU A 94 -29.25 -1.82 21.72
N THR A 95 -28.71 -0.87 22.47
CA THR A 95 -28.92 -0.76 23.93
C THR A 95 -30.11 0.10 24.31
N GLY A 96 -30.93 0.50 23.36
CA GLY A 96 -32.16 1.29 23.61
C GLY A 96 -31.89 2.71 24.11
N GLY A 97 -30.67 3.25 23.87
CA GLY A 97 -30.32 4.61 24.27
C GLY A 97 -30.08 4.84 25.75
N HIS A 98 -30.29 3.84 26.60
CA HIS A 98 -30.13 3.96 28.05
C HIS A 98 -28.68 3.96 28.45
N GLY A 99 -28.22 5.05 29.06
CA GLY A 99 -26.87 5.14 29.67
C GLY A 99 -25.72 5.58 28.75
N HIS A 100 -25.98 5.89 27.48
CA HIS A 100 -24.92 6.25 26.52
C HIS A 100 -24.86 7.75 26.19
N ALA A 101 -24.97 8.59 27.22
CA ALA A 101 -24.76 10.02 27.03
C ALA A 101 -23.34 10.27 26.48
N LEU A 102 -23.23 11.15 25.47
CA LEU A 102 -21.95 11.61 24.96
C LEU A 102 -21.29 12.49 26.04
N THR A 103 -20.57 11.83 26.94
CA THR A 103 -19.77 12.50 27.96
C THR A 103 -18.41 12.93 27.37
N SER A 104 -17.78 13.92 28.00
CA SER A 104 -16.42 14.32 27.62
C SER A 104 -15.43 13.15 27.68
N THR A 105 -15.59 12.26 28.67
CA THR A 105 -14.78 11.05 28.82
C THR A 105 -15.00 10.10 27.63
N MET A 106 -16.26 9.87 27.22
CA MET A 106 -16.57 9.03 26.06
C MET A 106 -15.94 9.60 24.79
N LEU A 107 -16.12 10.90 24.52
CA LEU A 107 -15.52 11.56 23.36
C LEU A 107 -13.99 11.51 23.40
N GLY A 108 -13.38 11.75 24.57
CA GLY A 108 -11.92 11.69 24.74
C GLY A 108 -11.36 10.32 24.46
N LEU A 109 -11.98 9.24 24.96
CA LEU A 109 -11.53 7.87 24.75
C LEU A 109 -11.70 7.42 23.28
N HIS A 110 -12.81 7.79 22.62
CA HIS A 110 -12.99 7.52 21.19
C HIS A 110 -12.00 8.32 20.33
N ALA A 111 -11.70 9.58 20.67
CA ALA A 111 -10.68 10.36 20.00
C ALA A 111 -9.28 9.74 20.17
N LEU A 112 -8.92 9.34 21.40
CA LEU A 112 -7.66 8.66 21.68
C LEU A 112 -7.57 7.32 20.93
N ALA A 113 -8.64 6.52 20.97
CA ALA A 113 -8.71 5.26 20.22
C ALA A 113 -8.52 5.47 18.71
N THR A 114 -9.14 6.53 18.15
CA THR A 114 -8.98 6.90 16.74
C THR A 114 -7.54 7.27 16.40
N LEU A 115 -6.86 8.05 17.27
CA LEU A 115 -5.45 8.44 17.06
C LEU A 115 -4.52 7.22 17.14
N VAL A 116 -4.69 6.37 18.14
CA VAL A 116 -3.90 5.14 18.30
C VAL A 116 -4.14 4.20 17.11
N ALA A 117 -5.40 4.02 16.71
CA ALA A 117 -5.76 3.23 15.54
C ALA A 117 -5.14 3.79 14.25
N ALA A 118 -5.15 5.10 14.05
CA ALA A 118 -4.54 5.74 12.90
C ALA A 118 -3.02 5.52 12.87
N ALA A 119 -2.35 5.66 14.00
CA ALA A 119 -0.92 5.37 14.12
C ALA A 119 -0.62 3.90 13.80
N ALA A 120 -1.41 2.97 14.34
CA ALA A 120 -1.27 1.54 14.07
C ALA A 120 -1.47 1.21 12.58
N VAL A 121 -2.51 1.74 11.93
CA VAL A 121 -2.74 1.53 10.49
C VAL A 121 -1.59 2.08 9.66
N GLN A 122 -1.12 3.29 9.97
CA GLN A 122 0.00 3.91 9.23
C GLN A 122 1.32 3.15 9.41
N ALA A 123 1.55 2.56 10.58
CA ALA A 123 2.75 1.77 10.84
C ALA A 123 2.70 0.37 10.20
N THR A 124 1.52 -0.27 10.18
CA THR A 124 1.36 -1.64 9.69
C THR A 124 1.16 -1.74 8.19
N GLU A 125 0.54 -0.75 7.56
CA GLU A 125 0.25 -0.75 6.12
C GLU A 125 1.51 -1.02 5.26
N PRO A 126 2.64 -0.29 5.42
CA PRO A 126 3.84 -0.55 4.63
C PRO A 126 4.49 -1.91 4.93
N ALA A 127 4.43 -2.37 6.18
CA ALA A 127 4.96 -3.67 6.56
C ALA A 127 4.18 -4.82 5.91
N VAL A 128 2.86 -4.77 5.94
CA VAL A 128 2.00 -5.79 5.32
C VAL A 128 2.15 -5.78 3.80
N VAL A 129 2.20 -4.61 3.17
CA VAL A 129 2.46 -4.49 1.72
C VAL A 129 3.84 -5.06 1.37
N GLY A 130 4.86 -4.79 2.19
CA GLY A 130 6.21 -5.34 2.01
C GLY A 130 6.23 -6.86 2.07
N VAL A 131 5.61 -7.45 3.09
CA VAL A 131 5.49 -8.91 3.23
C VAL A 131 4.75 -9.52 2.05
N LEU A 132 3.59 -8.97 1.69
CA LEU A 132 2.77 -9.47 0.59
C LEU A 132 3.51 -9.43 -0.75
N THR A 133 4.20 -8.32 -1.04
CA THR A 133 4.99 -8.19 -2.27
C THR A 133 6.17 -9.17 -2.30
N THR A 134 6.80 -9.44 -1.17
CA THR A 134 7.88 -10.43 -1.04
C THR A 134 7.36 -11.84 -1.29
N ILE A 135 6.22 -12.21 -0.69
CA ILE A 135 5.57 -13.51 -0.92
C ILE A 135 5.21 -13.67 -2.41
N LEU A 136 4.59 -12.65 -3.01
CA LEU A 136 4.23 -12.70 -4.43
C LEU A 136 5.45 -12.83 -5.36
N ARG A 137 6.55 -12.16 -5.02
CA ARG A 137 7.83 -12.34 -5.76
C ARG A 137 8.36 -13.76 -5.62
N LEU A 138 8.35 -14.30 -4.41
CA LEU A 138 8.80 -15.68 -4.14
C LEU A 138 7.94 -16.70 -4.88
N VAL A 139 6.62 -16.56 -4.81
CA VAL A 139 5.69 -17.42 -5.56
C VAL A 139 5.94 -17.37 -7.07
N ARG A 140 6.14 -16.17 -7.61
CA ARG A 140 6.50 -16.01 -9.04
C ARG A 140 7.85 -16.62 -9.38
N ALA A 141 8.83 -16.51 -8.48
CA ALA A 141 10.15 -17.11 -8.69
C ALA A 141 10.10 -18.65 -8.68
N VAL A 142 9.22 -19.23 -7.84
CA VAL A 142 9.10 -20.70 -7.70
C VAL A 142 8.16 -21.29 -8.77
N LEU A 143 7.03 -20.62 -9.05
CA LEU A 143 5.98 -21.16 -9.94
C LEU A 143 5.98 -20.51 -11.33
N GLY A 144 6.75 -19.43 -11.52
CA GLY A 144 6.89 -18.78 -12.81
C GLY A 144 7.71 -19.60 -13.79
N PRO A 145 7.50 -19.44 -15.10
CA PRO A 145 8.39 -20.02 -16.07
C PRO A 145 9.81 -19.52 -15.80
N PRO A 146 10.84 -20.39 -15.99
CA PRO A 146 12.21 -19.95 -15.85
C PRO A 146 12.41 -18.70 -16.69
N PRO A 147 13.19 -17.71 -16.21
CA PRO A 147 13.46 -16.51 -16.99
C PRO A 147 13.95 -16.97 -18.35
N ALA A 148 13.17 -16.68 -19.40
CA ALA A 148 13.62 -16.95 -20.76
C ALA A 148 15.00 -16.31 -20.85
N GLU A 149 16.01 -17.10 -21.19
CA GLU A 149 17.42 -16.70 -21.17
C GLU A 149 17.61 -15.40 -21.97
N SER A 150 17.38 -14.27 -21.30
CA SER A 150 17.73 -12.95 -21.85
C SER A 150 19.24 -12.79 -21.98
N ALA A 151 20.00 -13.76 -21.50
CA ALA A 151 21.47 -13.79 -21.60
C ALA A 151 21.97 -13.89 -23.05
N LEU A 152 21.18 -14.43 -23.97
CA LEU A 152 21.58 -14.53 -25.37
C LEU A 152 21.26 -13.27 -26.21
N LEU A 153 20.43 -12.38 -25.71
CA LEU A 153 20.15 -11.10 -26.43
C LEU A 153 21.20 -10.02 -26.21
N LEU A 154 22.13 -10.21 -25.25
CA LEU A 154 23.27 -9.31 -25.05
C LEU A 154 24.37 -9.46 -26.11
N VAL A 155 24.38 -10.58 -26.86
CA VAL A 155 25.37 -10.82 -27.91
C VAL A 155 24.98 -10.16 -29.24
N GLY A 156 23.75 -9.66 -29.36
CA GLY A 156 23.22 -9.20 -30.62
C GLY A 156 22.73 -7.75 -30.68
N THR A 157 22.93 -6.92 -29.64
CA THR A 157 22.70 -5.48 -29.82
C THR A 157 23.78 -4.94 -30.70
N PRO A 158 23.50 -4.60 -31.98
CA PRO A 158 24.48 -3.93 -32.80
C PRO A 158 24.84 -2.65 -32.05
N LEU A 159 26.16 -2.49 -31.76
CA LEU A 159 26.69 -1.25 -31.21
C LEU A 159 26.01 -0.13 -31.97
N SER A 160 25.25 0.73 -31.28
CA SER A 160 24.52 1.77 -31.99
C SER A 160 25.46 2.47 -32.94
N THR A 161 25.02 2.73 -34.15
CA THR A 161 25.82 3.42 -35.19
C THR A 161 26.44 4.68 -34.62
N ASP A 162 25.72 5.37 -33.74
CA ASP A 162 26.17 6.55 -33.00
C ASP A 162 27.43 6.28 -32.13
N LEU A 163 27.55 5.14 -31.48
CA LEU A 163 28.72 4.79 -30.65
C LEU A 163 29.94 4.43 -31.53
N ARG A 164 29.69 3.74 -32.66
CA ARG A 164 30.75 3.47 -33.65
C ARG A 164 31.30 4.75 -34.27
N ASP A 165 30.43 5.70 -34.57
CA ASP A 165 30.83 6.97 -35.17
C ASP A 165 31.54 7.85 -34.14
N ARG A 166 31.13 7.83 -32.88
CA ARG A 166 31.85 8.50 -31.77
C ARG A 166 33.24 7.89 -31.50
N LEU A 167 33.38 6.57 -31.61
CA LEU A 167 34.67 5.88 -31.45
C LEU A 167 35.59 6.17 -32.63
N ARG A 168 35.06 6.22 -33.85
CA ARG A 168 35.83 6.63 -35.06
C ARG A 168 36.26 8.09 -35.01
N ALA A 169 35.38 8.99 -34.49
CA ALA A 169 35.71 10.41 -34.34
C ALA A 169 36.80 10.68 -33.26
N ARG A 170 36.97 9.75 -32.33
CA ARG A 170 37.99 9.81 -31.27
C ARG A 170 39.27 9.07 -31.62
N ALA A 171 39.31 8.29 -32.70
CA ALA A 171 40.55 7.70 -33.16
C ALA A 171 41.46 8.82 -33.65
N PRO A 172 42.68 8.99 -33.08
CA PRO A 172 43.58 10.01 -33.55
C PRO A 172 43.95 9.71 -35.02
N LEU A 173 43.75 10.69 -35.88
CA LEU A 173 44.06 10.63 -37.32
C LEU A 173 45.55 10.54 -37.62
N ASP A 174 46.40 10.25 -36.65
CA ASP A 174 47.82 10.21 -36.75
C ASP A 174 48.37 8.79 -36.74
N THR A 175 48.05 8.03 -37.78
CA THR A 175 48.82 6.87 -38.19
C THR A 175 49.43 7.10 -39.58
N ARG A 176 50.07 8.25 -39.78
CA ARG A 176 51.09 8.32 -40.79
C ARG A 176 52.29 7.57 -40.21
N GLY A 177 52.56 6.37 -40.72
CA GLY A 177 53.81 5.66 -40.45
C GLY A 177 55.00 6.54 -40.72
N PRO A 178 56.14 6.30 -40.05
CA PRO A 178 57.38 7.08 -40.29
C PRO A 178 57.78 7.01 -41.77
N PRO A 179 58.23 8.11 -42.37
CA PRO A 179 58.67 8.08 -43.73
C PRO A 179 59.84 7.08 -43.85
N LEU A 180 59.78 6.21 -44.87
CA LEU A 180 60.86 5.29 -45.17
C LEU A 180 62.10 6.10 -45.52
N PRO A 181 63.29 5.72 -44.99
CA PRO A 181 64.55 6.40 -45.38
C PRO A 181 64.77 6.23 -46.88
N ALA A 182 65.06 7.35 -47.56
CA ALA A 182 65.49 7.32 -48.95
C ALA A 182 66.86 6.64 -49.03
N GLU A 183 66.88 5.42 -49.56
CA GLU A 183 68.18 4.82 -49.92
C GLU A 183 68.77 5.61 -51.10
N HIS A 184 69.92 6.12 -50.83
CA HIS A 184 70.74 6.79 -51.84
C HIS A 184 71.18 5.79 -52.92
N LEU A 185 70.84 6.04 -54.15
CA LEU A 185 71.53 5.58 -55.33
C LEU A 185 72.61 6.57 -55.65
#